data_16391f145f3bc7bd7c016d0c1797f0fc
#
_entry.id   16391f145f3bc7bd7c016d0c1797f0fc
#
_cell.length_a   1.000
_cell.length_b   1.000
_cell.length_c   1.000
_cell.angle_alpha   90.00
_cell.angle_beta   90.00
_cell.angle_gamma   90.00
#
_symmetry.space_group_name_H-M   'P 1'
#
loop_
_entity.id
_entity.type
_entity.pdbx_description
1 polymer ?
#
loop_
_entity_poly.entity_id
_entity_poly.type
_entity_poly.pdbx_seq_one_letter_code
_entity_poly.pdbx_strand_id
1 'polypeptide(L)'
;MNNGRLEKWPLRPCCASLMHDGMIREARMGQLGFFDADKRLAALSAKGDPLEAIDRLVPWERFRSDIEAVVLTPDEVKKSSAGRKPVDAIVMFRMLVLQALHNLSDEQAEYQVRDRFSFTRFLRLGIEDSIPDATTLWLFREKLAKAGVVEKLFERFDQHLAAQGYMARGGQMVDATIVPVPKQRNSRDENETVKAGQTPSDWEKKPAKLRQKDRDARWTKKHGKSFFGYKNHVNADAKHKLIRRYEVTDAALHDSQPLDALLTKGNTSTDVFADSAYRSAEIEAKLKARGFNSRIHRRASRNHPLSNAQTRANRAKSRIRARIEHVFGAQESSVGGRIVRTIGIVRARAKIGLQNLAYNIRRLVTLDRMAAA
;
A
#
# COMPACT_ATOMS: atom_id res chain seq x y z
N MET A 1 44.85 -46.33 0.71
CA MET A 1 44.47 -47.37 1.67
C MET A 1 43.75 -46.66 2.82
N ASN A 2 42.44 -46.67 2.82
CA ASN A 2 41.62 -46.83 4.02
C ASN A 2 40.13 -46.90 3.58
N ASN A 3 39.61 -48.10 3.73
CA ASN A 3 38.23 -48.44 3.45
C ASN A 3 37.36 -47.96 4.61
N GLY A 4 36.46 -47.01 4.36
CA GLY A 4 35.40 -46.62 5.27
C GLY A 4 34.10 -47.35 4.92
N ARG A 5 33.68 -48.25 5.77
CA ARG A 5 32.47 -49.08 5.67
C ARG A 5 31.21 -48.22 5.71
N LEU A 6 30.30 -48.47 4.78
CA LEU A 6 28.91 -48.06 4.84
C LEU A 6 28.19 -48.92 5.89
N GLU A 7 27.81 -48.36 6.99
CA GLU A 7 26.91 -48.99 7.98
C GLU A 7 25.49 -48.98 7.43
N LYS A 8 24.96 -50.20 7.21
CA LYS A 8 23.54 -50.44 6.85
C LYS A 8 22.68 -50.25 8.09
N TRP A 9 21.78 -49.33 8.04
CA TRP A 9 20.68 -49.19 9.02
C TRP A 9 19.71 -50.38 8.87
N PRO A 10 19.29 -51.03 9.96
CA PRO A 10 18.35 -52.14 9.90
C PRO A 10 16.94 -51.63 9.63
N LEU A 11 16.32 -52.14 8.58
CA LEU A 11 14.90 -51.99 8.31
C LEU A 11 14.12 -52.70 9.44
N ARG A 12 13.38 -51.93 10.21
CA ARG A 12 12.40 -52.50 11.15
C ARG A 12 11.24 -53.13 10.37
N PRO A 13 10.79 -54.34 10.70
CA PRO A 13 9.64 -54.90 10.05
C PRO A 13 8.36 -54.12 10.42
N CYS A 14 7.69 -53.67 9.36
CA CYS A 14 6.38 -53.04 9.49
C CYS A 14 5.36 -54.09 9.98
N CYS A 15 4.79 -53.84 11.13
CA CYS A 15 3.68 -54.60 11.65
C CYS A 15 2.49 -54.56 10.69
N ALA A 16 2.29 -55.62 9.95
CA ALA A 16 1.04 -55.92 9.31
C ALA A 16 0.07 -56.35 10.40
N SER A 17 -1.00 -55.59 10.57
CA SER A 17 -2.29 -56.02 11.10
C SER A 17 -2.97 -54.83 11.82
N LEU A 18 -3.76 -54.12 11.09
CA LEU A 18 -5.02 -53.52 11.54
C LEU A 18 -5.78 -53.14 10.25
N MET A 19 -6.35 -54.14 9.62
CA MET A 19 -7.46 -53.92 8.71
C MET A 19 -8.62 -53.36 9.52
N HIS A 20 -8.70 -52.05 9.67
CA HIS A 20 -9.97 -51.40 9.98
C HIS A 20 -10.60 -51.06 8.64
N ASP A 21 -11.68 -51.72 8.39
CA ASP A 21 -12.65 -51.46 7.33
C ASP A 21 -13.22 -50.03 7.51
N GLY A 22 -12.39 -49.08 7.21
CA GLY A 22 -12.77 -47.67 7.10
C GLY A 22 -13.26 -47.45 5.67
N MET A 23 -14.59 -47.61 5.45
CA MET A 23 -15.25 -47.09 4.27
C MET A 23 -14.71 -45.68 4.00
N ILE A 24 -13.83 -45.52 3.00
CA ILE A 24 -13.56 -44.24 2.37
C ILE A 24 -14.91 -43.84 1.79
N ARG A 25 -15.64 -42.98 2.53
CA ARG A 25 -16.80 -42.29 1.96
C ARG A 25 -16.26 -41.45 0.81
N GLU A 26 -16.44 -41.95 -0.41
CA GLU A 26 -16.30 -41.09 -1.59
C GLU A 26 -17.09 -39.82 -1.30
N ALA A 27 -16.39 -38.68 -1.31
CA ALA A 27 -17.04 -37.39 -1.18
C ALA A 27 -17.90 -37.19 -2.42
N ARG A 28 -19.17 -37.66 -2.35
CA ARG A 28 -20.16 -37.37 -3.38
C ARG A 28 -20.26 -35.86 -3.47
N MET A 29 -19.92 -35.29 -4.61
CA MET A 29 -20.28 -33.90 -4.88
C MET A 29 -21.78 -33.80 -4.74
N GLY A 30 -22.25 -33.12 -3.67
CA GLY A 30 -23.65 -32.91 -3.42
C GLY A 30 -24.28 -32.17 -4.60
N GLN A 31 -25.51 -32.48 -4.92
CA GLN A 31 -26.29 -31.71 -5.89
C GLN A 31 -26.37 -30.28 -5.37
N LEU A 32 -26.00 -29.30 -6.22
CA LEU A 32 -26.05 -27.86 -5.87
C LEU A 32 -27.50 -27.48 -5.54
N GLY A 33 -27.74 -27.09 -4.29
CA GLY A 33 -29.01 -26.57 -3.84
C GLY A 33 -29.15 -25.09 -4.10
N PHE A 34 -30.35 -24.60 -4.31
CA PHE A 34 -30.69 -23.21 -4.62
C PHE A 34 -30.13 -22.21 -3.57
N PHE A 35 -29.98 -22.61 -2.31
CA PHE A 35 -29.50 -21.76 -1.21
C PHE A 35 -28.07 -22.07 -0.76
N ASP A 36 -27.30 -22.86 -1.50
CA ASP A 36 -25.96 -23.28 -1.05
C ASP A 36 -24.96 -22.13 -1.01
N ALA A 37 -25.09 -21.17 -1.92
CA ALA A 37 -24.29 -19.95 -1.92
C ALA A 37 -24.57 -19.10 -0.66
N ASP A 38 -25.82 -18.90 -0.31
CA ASP A 38 -26.23 -18.12 0.87
C ASP A 38 -25.76 -18.77 2.16
N LYS A 39 -25.93 -20.11 2.27
CA LYS A 39 -25.41 -20.89 3.42
C LYS A 39 -23.89 -20.75 3.55
N ARG A 40 -23.16 -20.80 2.43
CA ARG A 40 -21.71 -20.67 2.42
C ARG A 40 -21.27 -19.26 2.80
N LEU A 41 -21.95 -18.23 2.32
CA LEU A 41 -21.71 -16.82 2.70
C LEU A 41 -22.01 -16.60 4.18
N ALA A 42 -23.13 -17.13 4.70
CA ALA A 42 -23.46 -17.07 6.13
C ALA A 42 -22.39 -17.77 7.00
N ALA A 43 -21.88 -18.93 6.56
CA ALA A 43 -20.80 -19.62 7.24
C ALA A 43 -19.49 -18.85 7.25
N LEU A 44 -19.17 -18.10 6.18
CA LEU A 44 -18.01 -17.19 6.13
C LEU A 44 -18.19 -16.02 7.10
N SER A 45 -19.38 -15.41 7.16
CA SER A 45 -19.71 -14.33 8.10
C SER A 45 -19.58 -14.79 9.54
N ALA A 46 -20.08 -15.98 9.87
CA ALA A 46 -19.96 -16.57 11.21
C ALA A 46 -18.50 -16.80 11.65
N LYS A 47 -17.57 -16.99 10.69
CA LYS A 47 -16.13 -17.09 10.93
C LYS A 47 -15.42 -15.72 11.00
N GLY A 48 -16.15 -14.62 10.79
CA GLY A 48 -15.61 -13.26 10.86
C GLY A 48 -14.85 -12.84 9.60
N ASP A 49 -15.52 -12.76 8.45
CA ASP A 49 -14.93 -12.24 7.22
C ASP A 49 -14.47 -10.78 7.40
N PRO A 50 -13.17 -10.49 7.31
CA PRO A 50 -12.66 -9.13 7.51
C PRO A 50 -13.15 -8.12 6.47
N LEU A 51 -13.58 -8.58 5.29
CA LEU A 51 -14.07 -7.71 4.22
C LEU A 51 -15.46 -7.15 4.54
N GLU A 52 -16.28 -7.83 5.34
CA GLU A 52 -17.58 -7.30 5.80
C GLU A 52 -17.40 -6.05 6.68
N ALA A 53 -16.41 -6.08 7.58
CA ALA A 53 -16.12 -4.90 8.40
C ALA A 53 -15.65 -3.72 7.54
N ILE A 54 -14.85 -3.98 6.51
CA ILE A 54 -14.42 -2.97 5.55
C ILE A 54 -15.62 -2.43 4.76
N ASP A 55 -16.49 -3.31 4.26
CA ASP A 55 -17.68 -2.90 3.48
C ASP A 55 -18.63 -2.01 4.29
N ARG A 56 -18.81 -2.31 5.57
CA ARG A 56 -19.65 -1.55 6.50
C ARG A 56 -19.08 -0.17 6.83
N LEU A 57 -17.76 -0.08 7.05
CA LEU A 57 -17.11 1.13 7.58
C LEU A 57 -16.69 2.13 6.50
N VAL A 58 -16.49 1.68 5.26
CA VAL A 58 -16.03 2.53 4.16
C VAL A 58 -17.23 3.12 3.41
N PRO A 59 -17.34 4.45 3.27
CA PRO A 59 -18.46 5.10 2.58
C PRO A 59 -18.23 5.10 1.08
N TRP A 60 -18.34 3.95 0.42
CA TRP A 60 -17.98 3.73 -0.97
C TRP A 60 -18.59 4.76 -1.93
N GLU A 61 -19.86 5.09 -1.77
CA GLU A 61 -20.56 6.02 -2.66
C GLU A 61 -20.01 7.46 -2.61
N ARG A 62 -19.32 7.85 -1.54
CA ARG A 62 -18.67 9.16 -1.47
C ARG A 62 -17.51 9.34 -2.47
N PHE A 63 -16.99 8.26 -3.01
CA PHE A 63 -15.91 8.28 -4.01
C PHE A 63 -16.43 8.35 -5.44
N ARG A 64 -17.71 8.03 -5.67
CA ARG A 64 -18.31 7.87 -6.99
C ARG A 64 -18.07 9.07 -7.89
N SER A 65 -18.47 10.26 -7.46
CA SER A 65 -18.39 11.48 -8.26
C SER A 65 -16.96 11.79 -8.73
N ASP A 66 -15.95 11.61 -7.85
CA ASP A 66 -14.56 11.89 -8.20
C ASP A 66 -14.01 10.88 -9.20
N ILE A 67 -14.44 9.62 -9.09
CA ILE A 67 -14.03 8.55 -9.99
C ILE A 67 -14.70 8.71 -11.35
N GLU A 68 -16.03 8.86 -11.38
CA GLU A 68 -16.82 8.97 -12.62
C GLU A 68 -16.42 10.18 -13.46
N ALA A 69 -16.09 11.31 -12.84
CA ALA A 69 -15.58 12.48 -13.52
C ALA A 69 -14.35 12.23 -14.40
N VAL A 70 -13.59 11.17 -14.10
CA VAL A 70 -12.34 10.81 -14.82
C VAL A 70 -12.51 9.59 -15.73
N VAL A 71 -13.29 8.61 -15.30
CA VAL A 71 -13.37 7.34 -16.02
C VAL A 71 -14.48 7.32 -17.07
N LEU A 72 -15.55 8.08 -16.86
CA LEU A 72 -16.64 8.20 -17.82
C LEU A 72 -16.35 9.27 -18.86
N THR A 73 -16.71 8.99 -20.10
CA THR A 73 -16.71 10.01 -21.15
C THR A 73 -17.98 10.84 -21.00
N PRO A 74 -17.88 12.18 -20.92
CA PRO A 74 -19.04 13.06 -20.87
C PRO A 74 -19.98 12.80 -22.07
N ASP A 75 -21.30 12.91 -21.84
CA ASP A 75 -22.30 12.58 -22.86
C ASP A 75 -22.17 13.47 -24.10
N GLU A 76 -21.72 14.73 -23.91
CA GLU A 76 -21.51 15.68 -25.00
C GLU A 76 -20.39 15.26 -25.97
N VAL A 77 -19.44 14.42 -25.50
CA VAL A 77 -18.29 13.95 -26.30
C VAL A 77 -18.52 12.56 -26.88
N LYS A 78 -19.55 11.86 -26.43
CA LYS A 78 -19.88 10.53 -26.94
C LYS A 78 -20.33 10.60 -28.37
N LYS A 79 -19.63 9.90 -29.26
CA LYS A 79 -20.02 9.81 -30.69
C LYS A 79 -21.26 8.95 -30.91
N SER A 80 -21.58 8.04 -30.01
CA SER A 80 -22.69 7.09 -30.08
C SER A 80 -22.99 6.52 -28.71
N SER A 81 -24.23 6.14 -28.46
CA SER A 81 -24.63 5.35 -27.26
C SER A 81 -24.43 3.84 -27.46
N ALA A 82 -23.98 3.42 -28.66
CA ALA A 82 -23.66 2.02 -28.93
C ALA A 82 -22.36 1.58 -28.19
N GLY A 83 -22.31 0.31 -27.82
CA GLY A 83 -21.15 -0.31 -27.18
C GLY A 83 -21.45 -0.91 -25.80
N ARG A 84 -20.48 -1.65 -25.27
CA ARG A 84 -20.58 -2.23 -23.91
C ARG A 84 -20.63 -1.11 -22.88
N LYS A 85 -21.61 -1.16 -21.99
CA LYS A 85 -21.69 -0.23 -20.86
C LYS A 85 -20.44 -0.36 -19.97
N PRO A 86 -19.91 0.75 -19.44
CA PRO A 86 -18.79 0.70 -18.50
C PRO A 86 -19.21 -0.06 -17.23
N VAL A 87 -18.26 -0.77 -16.64
CA VAL A 87 -18.47 -1.39 -15.32
C VAL A 87 -18.66 -0.29 -14.29
N ASP A 88 -19.51 -0.54 -13.30
CA ASP A 88 -19.76 0.42 -12.22
C ASP A 88 -18.44 0.90 -11.57
N ALA A 89 -18.31 2.21 -11.37
CA ALA A 89 -17.09 2.85 -10.87
C ALA A 89 -16.73 2.38 -9.46
N ILE A 90 -17.72 2.09 -8.61
CA ILE A 90 -17.49 1.62 -7.25
C ILE A 90 -17.08 0.15 -7.24
N VAL A 91 -17.64 -0.69 -8.11
CA VAL A 91 -17.17 -2.08 -8.28
C VAL A 91 -15.68 -2.10 -8.64
N MET A 92 -15.30 -1.29 -9.63
CA MET A 92 -13.89 -1.17 -10.05
C MET A 92 -12.99 -0.63 -8.94
N PHE A 93 -13.45 0.36 -8.19
CA PHE A 93 -12.68 0.91 -7.07
C PHE A 93 -12.52 -0.10 -5.93
N ARG A 94 -13.56 -0.84 -5.57
CA ARG A 94 -13.49 -1.96 -4.61
C ARG A 94 -12.48 -3.01 -5.07
N MET A 95 -12.43 -3.33 -6.36
CA MET A 95 -11.46 -4.26 -6.91
C MET A 95 -10.01 -3.74 -6.79
N LEU A 96 -9.76 -2.44 -7.02
CA LEU A 96 -8.45 -1.82 -6.73
C LEU A 96 -8.09 -1.85 -5.25
N VAL A 97 -9.05 -1.66 -4.36
CA VAL A 97 -8.82 -1.76 -2.91
C VAL A 97 -8.47 -3.19 -2.52
N LEU A 98 -9.18 -4.21 -3.04
CA LEU A 98 -8.80 -5.62 -2.85
C LEU A 98 -7.38 -5.90 -3.34
N GLN A 99 -7.04 -5.39 -4.52
CA GLN A 99 -5.69 -5.51 -5.08
C GLN A 99 -4.63 -4.91 -4.16
N ALA A 100 -4.89 -3.74 -3.58
CA ALA A 100 -3.98 -3.09 -2.63
C ALA A 100 -3.91 -3.80 -1.28
N LEU A 101 -5.05 -4.30 -0.76
CA LEU A 101 -5.14 -5.03 0.50
C LEU A 101 -4.36 -6.36 0.48
N HIS A 102 -4.35 -7.04 -0.66
CA HIS A 102 -3.76 -8.38 -0.83
C HIS A 102 -2.54 -8.40 -1.75
N ASN A 103 -2.09 -7.21 -2.22
CA ASN A 103 -0.96 -7.02 -3.14
C ASN A 103 -1.01 -7.94 -4.37
N LEU A 104 -2.16 -7.98 -5.04
CA LEU A 104 -2.42 -8.83 -6.20
C LEU A 104 -1.95 -8.16 -7.50
N SER A 105 -1.58 -8.96 -8.50
CA SER A 105 -1.50 -8.50 -9.89
C SER A 105 -2.91 -8.32 -10.47
N ASP A 106 -3.02 -7.76 -11.67
CA ASP A 106 -4.32 -7.57 -12.32
C ASP A 106 -4.99 -8.92 -12.62
N GLU A 107 -4.22 -9.87 -13.14
CA GLU A 107 -4.65 -11.24 -13.42
C GLU A 107 -5.02 -12.00 -12.14
N GLN A 108 -4.23 -11.83 -11.07
CA GLN A 108 -4.53 -12.43 -9.78
C GLN A 108 -5.80 -11.84 -9.16
N ALA A 109 -6.03 -10.53 -9.32
CA ALA A 109 -7.26 -9.90 -8.82
C ALA A 109 -8.49 -10.45 -9.54
N GLU A 110 -8.46 -10.54 -10.86
CA GLU A 110 -9.53 -11.19 -11.66
C GLU A 110 -9.76 -12.63 -11.23
N TYR A 111 -8.69 -13.45 -11.17
CA TYR A 111 -8.80 -14.86 -10.78
C TYR A 111 -9.39 -15.03 -9.37
N GLN A 112 -8.88 -14.28 -8.38
CA GLN A 112 -9.33 -14.43 -7.00
C GLN A 112 -10.75 -13.92 -6.76
N VAL A 113 -11.23 -12.94 -7.54
CA VAL A 113 -12.63 -12.52 -7.50
C VAL A 113 -13.54 -13.64 -8.01
N ARG A 114 -13.11 -14.42 -9.02
CA ARG A 114 -13.85 -15.60 -9.51
C ARG A 114 -13.85 -16.75 -8.51
N ASP A 115 -12.73 -16.95 -7.83
CA ASP A 115 -12.48 -18.11 -6.95
C ASP A 115 -13.08 -17.93 -5.54
N ARG A 116 -13.10 -16.70 -5.01
CA ARG A 116 -13.45 -16.43 -3.61
C ARG A 116 -14.81 -15.78 -3.44
N PHE A 117 -15.75 -16.47 -2.84
CA PHE A 117 -17.07 -15.92 -2.49
C PHE A 117 -17.00 -14.63 -1.66
N SER A 118 -16.03 -14.49 -0.74
CA SER A 118 -15.86 -13.26 0.04
C SER A 118 -15.47 -12.06 -0.82
N PHE A 119 -14.69 -12.27 -1.89
CA PHE A 119 -14.29 -11.22 -2.81
C PHE A 119 -15.44 -10.80 -3.72
N THR A 120 -16.18 -11.77 -4.29
CA THR A 120 -17.36 -11.52 -5.12
C THR A 120 -18.41 -10.75 -4.33
N ARG A 121 -18.72 -11.19 -3.09
CA ARG A 121 -19.60 -10.48 -2.17
C ARG A 121 -19.11 -9.06 -1.86
N PHE A 122 -17.82 -8.88 -1.58
CA PHE A 122 -17.24 -7.57 -1.32
C PHE A 122 -17.38 -6.62 -2.50
N LEU A 123 -17.33 -7.11 -3.72
CA LEU A 123 -17.61 -6.33 -4.94
C LEU A 123 -19.11 -6.09 -5.15
N ARG A 124 -19.99 -6.70 -4.35
CA ARG A 124 -21.45 -6.71 -4.51
C ARG A 124 -21.90 -7.28 -5.86
N LEU A 125 -21.17 -8.29 -6.31
CA LEU A 125 -21.51 -9.05 -7.52
C LEU A 125 -22.22 -10.34 -7.12
N GLY A 126 -23.24 -10.72 -7.91
CA GLY A 126 -23.84 -12.03 -7.87
C GLY A 126 -22.93 -13.10 -8.51
N ILE A 127 -23.31 -14.38 -8.37
CA ILE A 127 -22.53 -15.50 -8.92
C ILE A 127 -22.51 -15.45 -10.46
N GLU A 128 -23.63 -15.02 -11.06
CA GLU A 128 -23.81 -14.95 -12.52
C GLU A 128 -23.29 -13.63 -13.11
N ASP A 129 -22.91 -12.67 -12.27
CA ASP A 129 -22.45 -11.38 -12.75
C ASP A 129 -21.09 -11.46 -13.44
N SER A 130 -20.93 -10.67 -14.48
CA SER A 130 -19.68 -10.61 -15.21
C SER A 130 -18.59 -9.90 -14.38
N ILE A 131 -17.52 -10.60 -14.11
CA ILE A 131 -16.37 -10.08 -13.37
C ILE A 131 -15.48 -9.26 -14.32
N PRO A 132 -15.03 -8.05 -13.89
CA PRO A 132 -14.11 -7.25 -14.69
C PRO A 132 -12.79 -7.99 -14.94
N ASP A 133 -12.33 -7.99 -16.19
CA ASP A 133 -11.07 -8.59 -16.57
C ASP A 133 -9.84 -7.75 -16.18
N ALA A 134 -8.65 -8.35 -16.19
CA ALA A 134 -7.39 -7.71 -15.87
C ALA A 134 -7.10 -6.46 -16.71
N THR A 135 -7.45 -6.47 -17.99
CA THR A 135 -7.25 -5.33 -18.89
C THR A 135 -8.15 -4.17 -18.52
N THR A 136 -9.43 -4.44 -18.21
CA THR A 136 -10.38 -3.44 -17.72
C THR A 136 -9.90 -2.81 -16.42
N LEU A 137 -9.40 -3.61 -15.48
CA LEU A 137 -8.84 -3.14 -14.21
C LEU A 137 -7.59 -2.26 -14.44
N TRP A 138 -6.71 -2.69 -15.32
CA TRP A 138 -5.52 -1.91 -15.69
C TRP A 138 -5.89 -0.56 -16.31
N LEU A 139 -6.82 -0.53 -17.28
CA LEU A 139 -7.28 0.71 -17.94
C LEU A 139 -7.92 1.67 -16.93
N PHE A 140 -8.75 1.16 -16.04
CA PHE A 140 -9.39 1.95 -15.00
C PHE A 140 -8.33 2.62 -14.08
N ARG A 141 -7.36 1.84 -13.59
CA ARG A 141 -6.25 2.36 -12.78
C ARG A 141 -5.41 3.39 -13.53
N GLU A 142 -5.14 3.18 -14.82
CA GLU A 142 -4.39 4.13 -15.64
C GLU A 142 -5.09 5.49 -15.76
N LYS A 143 -6.42 5.49 -15.94
CA LYS A 143 -7.21 6.72 -15.97
C LYS A 143 -7.10 7.48 -14.64
N LEU A 144 -7.28 6.78 -13.51
CA LEU A 144 -7.15 7.39 -12.18
C LEU A 144 -5.74 7.92 -11.92
N ALA A 145 -4.71 7.16 -12.31
CA ALA A 145 -3.32 7.56 -12.13
C ALA A 145 -2.97 8.81 -12.92
N LYS A 146 -3.32 8.86 -14.21
CA LYS A 146 -3.04 10.01 -15.08
C LYS A 146 -3.76 11.28 -14.63
N ALA A 147 -4.93 11.14 -14.05
CA ALA A 147 -5.71 12.27 -13.55
C ALA A 147 -5.35 12.68 -12.10
N GLY A 148 -4.46 11.95 -11.41
CA GLY A 148 -4.10 12.25 -10.02
C GLY A 148 -5.24 12.10 -9.02
N VAL A 149 -6.26 11.27 -9.34
CA VAL A 149 -7.47 11.19 -8.51
C VAL A 149 -7.22 10.40 -7.22
N VAL A 150 -6.20 9.52 -7.19
CA VAL A 150 -5.93 8.68 -6.03
C VAL A 150 -5.64 9.51 -4.77
N GLU A 151 -4.92 10.62 -4.89
CA GLU A 151 -4.66 11.56 -3.81
C GLU A 151 -5.97 12.18 -3.29
N LYS A 152 -6.87 12.56 -4.19
CA LYS A 152 -8.19 13.10 -3.83
C LYS A 152 -9.07 12.07 -3.12
N LEU A 153 -9.04 10.80 -3.56
CA LEU A 153 -9.74 9.70 -2.87
C LEU A 153 -9.18 9.48 -1.46
N PHE A 154 -7.87 9.58 -1.30
CA PHE A 154 -7.23 9.49 0.01
C PHE A 154 -7.66 10.64 0.94
N GLU A 155 -7.66 11.88 0.47
CA GLU A 155 -8.11 13.05 1.23
C GLU A 155 -9.60 12.94 1.62
N ARG A 156 -10.45 12.47 0.70
CA ARG A 156 -11.87 12.22 0.98
C ARG A 156 -12.08 11.17 2.06
N PHE A 157 -11.23 10.13 2.07
CA PHE A 157 -11.26 9.13 3.12
C PHE A 157 -10.78 9.71 4.47
N ASP A 158 -9.75 10.54 4.49
CA ASP A 158 -9.30 11.21 5.73
C ASP A 158 -10.39 12.14 6.31
N GLN A 159 -11.12 12.85 5.46
CA GLN A 159 -12.30 13.63 5.87
C GLN A 159 -13.39 12.74 6.50
N HIS A 160 -13.62 11.56 5.93
CA HIS A 160 -14.54 10.59 6.53
C HIS A 160 -14.06 10.11 7.90
N LEU A 161 -12.77 9.79 8.04
CA LEU A 161 -12.19 9.40 9.33
C LEU A 161 -12.38 10.49 10.39
N ALA A 162 -12.17 11.75 10.02
CA ALA A 162 -12.38 12.88 10.91
C ALA A 162 -13.85 13.01 11.34
N ALA A 163 -14.80 12.83 10.41
CA ALA A 163 -16.24 12.85 10.70
C ALA A 163 -16.68 11.68 11.61
N GLN A 164 -15.99 10.55 11.59
CA GLN A 164 -16.19 9.41 12.48
C GLN A 164 -15.49 9.59 13.86
N GLY A 165 -14.96 10.78 14.16
CA GLY A 165 -14.29 11.07 15.43
C GLY A 165 -12.80 10.68 15.48
N TYR A 166 -12.25 10.10 14.40
CA TYR A 166 -10.83 9.80 14.31
C TYR A 166 -10.02 10.99 13.79
N MET A 167 -10.18 12.15 14.43
CA MET A 167 -9.35 13.33 14.15
C MET A 167 -7.89 13.08 14.50
N ALA A 168 -6.97 13.79 13.82
CA ALA A 168 -5.54 13.70 14.11
C ALA A 168 -5.24 14.16 15.55
N ARG A 169 -4.56 13.32 16.33
CA ARG A 169 -4.28 13.58 17.76
C ARG A 169 -2.87 13.19 18.18
N GLY A 170 -2.35 13.91 19.18
CA GLY A 170 -1.11 13.57 19.88
C GLY A 170 0.17 13.94 19.14
N GLY A 171 0.08 14.78 18.12
CA GLY A 171 1.18 15.23 17.28
C GLY A 171 1.32 14.43 15.99
N GLN A 172 2.25 14.88 15.16
CA GLN A 172 2.52 14.35 13.83
C GLN A 172 3.82 13.59 13.83
N MET A 173 3.82 12.38 13.31
CA MET A 173 5.02 11.58 13.07
C MET A 173 5.32 11.60 11.58
N VAL A 174 6.51 12.09 11.21
CA VAL A 174 6.95 12.14 9.81
C VAL A 174 8.15 11.23 9.62
N ASP A 175 8.07 10.39 8.62
CA ASP A 175 9.17 9.50 8.21
C ASP A 175 9.01 9.09 6.75
N ALA A 176 10.06 8.49 6.17
CA ALA A 176 10.09 8.03 4.79
C ALA A 176 10.52 6.56 4.69
N THR A 177 9.87 5.84 3.82
CA THR A 177 10.28 4.48 3.46
C THR A 177 10.65 4.38 1.99
N ILE A 178 11.68 3.59 1.69
CA ILE A 178 12.07 3.30 0.31
C ILE A 178 11.10 2.26 -0.25
N VAL A 179 10.58 2.55 -1.43
CA VAL A 179 9.74 1.66 -2.22
C VAL A 179 10.54 1.19 -3.44
N PRO A 180 11.15 -0.01 -3.38
CA PRO A 180 11.98 -0.47 -4.47
C PRO A 180 11.16 -0.80 -5.72
N VAL A 181 11.80 -0.60 -6.87
CA VAL A 181 11.33 -1.07 -8.18
C VAL A 181 12.35 -2.06 -8.77
N PRO A 182 11.98 -2.84 -9.78
CA PRO A 182 12.93 -3.74 -10.44
C PRO A 182 14.17 -2.98 -10.92
N LYS A 183 15.35 -3.45 -10.51
CA LYS A 183 16.61 -2.81 -10.88
C LYS A 183 16.81 -2.86 -12.39
N GLN A 184 17.22 -1.75 -12.97
CA GLN A 184 17.50 -1.63 -14.38
C GLN A 184 19.02 -1.69 -14.63
N ARG A 185 19.39 -2.40 -15.68
CA ARG A 185 20.77 -2.41 -16.17
C ARG A 185 20.92 -1.26 -17.17
N ASN A 186 21.46 -0.13 -16.70
CA ASN A 186 21.80 1.05 -17.51
C ASN A 186 23.31 1.23 -17.48
N SER A 187 23.89 1.75 -18.57
CA SER A 187 25.27 2.22 -18.56
C SER A 187 25.41 3.47 -17.68
N ARG A 188 26.64 3.87 -17.41
CA ARG A 188 26.92 5.09 -16.66
C ARG A 188 26.39 6.33 -17.39
N ASP A 189 26.63 6.41 -18.70
CA ASP A 189 26.20 7.54 -19.53
C ASP A 189 24.68 7.60 -19.68
N GLU A 190 24.00 6.44 -19.83
CA GLU A 190 22.54 6.36 -19.80
C GLU A 190 21.99 6.90 -18.47
N ASN A 191 22.61 6.54 -17.33
CA ASN A 191 22.18 7.04 -16.03
C ASN A 191 22.41 8.55 -15.85
N GLU A 192 23.50 9.10 -16.37
CA GLU A 192 23.77 10.55 -16.34
C GLU A 192 22.76 11.32 -17.19
N THR A 193 22.48 10.84 -18.41
CA THR A 193 21.44 11.41 -19.29
C THR A 193 20.06 11.41 -18.62
N VAL A 194 19.66 10.29 -18.00
CA VAL A 194 18.39 10.18 -17.26
C VAL A 194 18.36 11.10 -16.04
N LYS A 195 19.48 11.29 -15.33
CA LYS A 195 19.56 12.26 -14.22
C LYS A 195 19.38 13.69 -14.68
N ALA A 196 19.86 14.02 -15.87
CA ALA A 196 19.67 15.33 -16.50
C ALA A 196 18.23 15.54 -17.04
N GLY A 197 17.31 14.58 -16.82
CA GLY A 197 15.92 14.65 -17.29
C GLY A 197 15.76 14.33 -18.78
N GLN A 198 16.83 13.88 -19.44
CA GLN A 198 16.82 13.55 -20.86
C GLN A 198 16.65 12.05 -21.11
N THR A 199 16.22 11.69 -22.31
CA THR A 199 16.15 10.30 -22.75
C THR A 199 17.39 9.93 -23.54
N PRO A 200 18.10 8.83 -23.23
CA PRO A 200 19.20 8.37 -24.06
C PRO A 200 18.74 8.09 -25.50
N SER A 201 19.48 8.59 -26.48
CA SER A 201 19.15 8.50 -27.92
C SER A 201 18.96 7.06 -28.40
N ASP A 202 19.73 6.13 -27.85
CA ASP A 202 19.61 4.69 -28.11
C ASP A 202 18.28 4.09 -27.67
N TRP A 203 17.64 4.66 -26.63
CA TRP A 203 16.33 4.23 -26.18
C TRP A 203 15.22 4.73 -27.09
N GLU A 204 15.36 5.96 -27.61
CA GLU A 204 14.40 6.54 -28.56
C GLU A 204 14.32 5.75 -29.85
N LYS A 205 15.46 5.26 -30.35
CA LYS A 205 15.53 4.37 -31.51
C LYS A 205 14.93 2.99 -31.27
N LYS A 206 14.69 2.59 -30.01
CA LYS A 206 14.18 1.26 -29.61
C LYS A 206 12.95 1.42 -28.70
N PRO A 207 11.75 1.67 -29.26
CA PRO A 207 10.53 1.93 -28.47
C PRO A 207 10.17 0.83 -27.46
N ALA A 208 10.46 -0.43 -27.78
CA ALA A 208 10.25 -1.56 -26.86
C ALA A 208 11.15 -1.46 -25.62
N LYS A 209 12.42 -1.09 -25.80
CA LYS A 209 13.38 -0.84 -24.71
C LYS A 209 12.90 0.36 -23.86
N LEU A 210 12.52 1.46 -24.51
CA LEU A 210 12.08 2.69 -23.84
C LEU A 210 10.86 2.44 -22.94
N ARG A 211 9.88 1.64 -23.40
CA ARG A 211 8.68 1.28 -22.60
C ARG A 211 9.01 0.50 -21.33
N GLN A 212 10.14 -0.18 -21.27
CA GLN A 212 10.58 -0.97 -20.12
C GLN A 212 11.48 -0.18 -19.15
N LYS A 213 11.86 1.05 -19.52
CA LYS A 213 12.76 1.88 -18.71
C LYS A 213 11.99 2.87 -17.85
N ASP A 214 12.24 2.80 -16.55
CA ASP A 214 11.75 3.80 -15.59
C ASP A 214 12.75 4.97 -15.54
N ARG A 215 12.33 6.13 -16.06
CA ARG A 215 13.16 7.34 -16.12
C ARG A 215 13.03 8.22 -14.87
N ASP A 216 12.07 7.93 -14.01
CA ASP A 216 11.77 8.73 -12.82
C ASP A 216 12.38 8.11 -11.56
N ALA A 217 12.51 6.78 -11.51
CA ALA A 217 13.14 6.09 -10.39
C ALA A 217 14.64 6.46 -10.27
N ARG A 218 15.14 6.54 -9.04
CA ARG A 218 16.53 6.91 -8.75
C ARG A 218 17.18 5.93 -7.80
N TRP A 219 18.51 5.92 -7.82
CA TRP A 219 19.32 5.18 -6.87
C TRP A 219 19.48 5.96 -5.58
N THR A 220 19.38 5.26 -4.46
CA THR A 220 19.73 5.76 -3.13
C THR A 220 20.50 4.70 -2.36
N LYS A 221 21.26 5.13 -1.35
CA LYS A 221 22.03 4.22 -0.50
C LYS A 221 21.57 4.37 0.95
N LYS A 222 21.18 3.26 1.58
CA LYS A 222 20.77 3.22 3.00
C LYS A 222 21.44 2.02 3.68
N HIS A 223 22.11 2.27 4.81
CA HIS A 223 22.84 1.23 5.56
C HIS A 223 23.80 0.39 4.70
N GLY A 224 24.56 1.03 3.82
CA GLY A 224 25.49 0.34 2.93
C GLY A 224 24.86 -0.37 1.72
N LYS A 225 23.55 -0.53 1.68
CA LYS A 225 22.83 -1.18 0.57
C LYS A 225 22.29 -0.15 -0.42
N SER A 226 22.39 -0.48 -1.72
CA SER A 226 21.86 0.35 -2.81
C SER A 226 20.45 -0.08 -3.19
N PHE A 227 19.54 0.87 -3.27
CA PHE A 227 18.15 0.71 -3.66
C PHE A 227 17.86 1.54 -4.89
N PHE A 228 17.05 1.02 -5.79
CA PHE A 228 16.53 1.73 -6.95
C PHE A 228 15.02 1.83 -6.85
N GLY A 229 14.45 3.03 -6.95
CA GLY A 229 13.01 3.21 -6.86
C GLY A 229 12.57 4.59 -6.40
N TYR A 230 11.56 4.59 -5.55
CA TYR A 230 10.87 5.76 -5.01
C TYR A 230 10.92 5.79 -3.49
N LYS A 231 10.47 6.89 -2.91
CA LYS A 231 10.20 7.02 -1.48
C LYS A 231 8.74 7.35 -1.24
N ASN A 232 8.16 6.73 -0.21
CA ASN A 232 6.87 7.09 0.35
C ASN A 232 7.13 7.86 1.64
N HIS A 233 6.94 9.17 1.61
CA HIS A 233 7.02 10.03 2.78
C HIS A 233 5.62 10.12 3.38
N VAL A 234 5.48 9.83 4.65
CA VAL A 234 4.17 9.85 5.32
C VAL A 234 4.19 10.74 6.56
N ASN A 235 3.06 11.38 6.79
CA ASN A 235 2.71 12.01 8.04
C ASN A 235 1.56 11.20 8.65
N ALA A 236 1.80 10.60 9.82
CA ALA A 236 0.79 9.86 10.56
C ALA A 236 0.55 10.51 11.94
N ASP A 237 -0.68 10.46 12.42
CA ASP A 237 -0.97 10.93 13.77
C ASP A 237 -0.47 9.95 14.85
N ALA A 238 0.01 10.50 15.98
CA ALA A 238 0.64 9.71 17.01
C ALA A 238 -0.34 8.84 17.81
N LYS A 239 -1.63 9.21 17.89
CA LYS A 239 -2.64 8.45 18.64
C LYS A 239 -3.21 7.29 17.85
N HIS A 240 -3.79 7.56 16.70
CA HIS A 240 -4.51 6.55 15.91
C HIS A 240 -3.61 5.81 14.93
N LYS A 241 -2.40 6.34 14.64
CA LYS A 241 -1.45 5.83 13.64
C LYS A 241 -2.07 5.79 12.22
N LEU A 242 -2.98 6.72 11.94
CA LEU A 242 -3.56 6.92 10.61
C LEU A 242 -2.66 7.84 9.80
N ILE A 243 -2.40 7.49 8.55
CA ILE A 243 -1.71 8.36 7.61
C ILE A 243 -2.65 9.53 7.30
N ARG A 244 -2.18 10.77 7.51
CA ARG A 244 -2.94 12.00 7.26
C ARG A 244 -2.56 12.67 5.97
N ARG A 245 -1.28 12.53 5.61
CA ARG A 245 -0.72 13.01 4.36
C ARG A 245 0.41 12.12 3.92
N TYR A 246 0.63 12.06 2.63
CA TYR A 246 1.78 11.38 2.05
C TYR A 246 2.28 12.13 0.81
N GLU A 247 3.54 11.94 0.48
CA GLU A 247 4.17 12.42 -0.74
C GLU A 247 5.06 11.32 -1.31
N VAL A 248 5.02 11.14 -2.63
CA VAL A 248 5.83 10.14 -3.31
C VAL A 248 6.86 10.84 -4.19
N THR A 249 8.13 10.55 -3.94
CA THR A 249 9.26 11.12 -4.67
C THR A 249 10.16 10.04 -5.24
N ASP A 250 11.11 10.44 -6.09
CA ASP A 250 12.21 9.54 -6.40
C ASP A 250 13.06 9.23 -5.15
N ALA A 251 13.80 8.12 -5.17
CA ALA A 251 14.54 7.67 -4.00
C ALA A 251 15.79 8.52 -3.67
N ALA A 252 16.28 9.37 -4.58
CA ALA A 252 17.44 10.22 -4.35
C ALA A 252 17.09 11.49 -3.56
N LEU A 253 15.83 11.93 -3.60
CA LEU A 253 15.41 13.13 -2.87
C LEU A 253 15.65 12.95 -1.37
N HIS A 254 16.18 13.97 -0.69
CA HIS A 254 16.42 13.90 0.74
C HIS A 254 15.11 13.91 1.52
N ASP A 255 15.01 13.10 2.59
CA ASP A 255 13.75 12.86 3.33
C ASP A 255 13.14 14.13 3.93
N SER A 256 13.96 15.14 4.24
CA SER A 256 13.51 16.40 4.81
C SER A 256 12.87 17.38 3.81
N GLN A 257 13.08 17.22 2.52
CA GLN A 257 12.58 18.19 1.53
C GLN A 257 11.04 18.23 1.44
N PRO A 258 10.30 17.09 1.48
CA PRO A 258 8.85 17.12 1.43
C PRO A 258 8.18 17.50 2.76
N LEU A 259 8.94 17.78 3.82
CA LEU A 259 8.39 18.01 5.17
C LEU A 259 7.26 19.04 5.19
N ASP A 260 7.46 20.18 4.51
CA ASP A 260 6.47 21.27 4.50
C ASP A 260 5.13 20.86 3.88
N ALA A 261 5.16 20.05 2.81
CA ALA A 261 3.97 19.52 2.15
C ALA A 261 3.23 18.48 3.02
N LEU A 262 3.96 17.76 3.87
CA LEU A 262 3.41 16.72 4.73
C LEU A 262 2.70 17.27 5.98
N LEU A 263 3.10 18.44 6.49
CA LEU A 263 2.58 18.97 7.74
C LEU A 263 1.15 19.50 7.60
N THR A 264 0.30 19.12 8.56
CA THR A 264 -1.11 19.55 8.63
C THR A 264 -1.38 20.34 9.92
N LYS A 265 -2.30 21.32 9.86
CA LYS A 265 -2.71 22.10 11.04
C LYS A 265 -3.86 21.43 11.84
N GLY A 266 -4.46 20.39 11.32
CA GLY A 266 -5.65 19.74 11.92
C GLY A 266 -5.36 18.75 13.05
N ASN A 267 -4.15 18.75 13.65
CA ASN A 267 -3.82 17.89 14.77
C ASN A 267 -4.03 18.60 16.12
N THR A 268 -4.53 17.89 17.13
CA THR A 268 -4.76 18.45 18.49
C THR A 268 -3.47 18.84 19.22
N SER A 269 -2.30 18.45 18.73
CA SER A 269 -0.98 18.85 19.22
C SER A 269 -0.15 19.40 18.08
N THR A 270 0.61 20.45 18.35
CA THR A 270 1.54 21.06 17.40
C THR A 270 2.86 20.30 17.31
N ASP A 271 3.06 19.24 18.09
CA ASP A 271 4.30 18.47 18.12
C ASP A 271 4.57 17.72 16.79
N VAL A 272 5.79 17.87 16.26
CA VAL A 272 6.26 17.19 15.05
C VAL A 272 7.44 16.28 15.39
N PHE A 273 7.23 14.98 15.31
CA PHE A 273 8.22 13.93 15.57
C PHE A 273 8.85 13.45 14.27
N ALA A 274 10.17 13.56 14.14
CA ALA A 274 10.92 13.01 13.03
C ALA A 274 12.31 12.57 13.51
N ASP A 275 13.03 11.87 12.65
CA ASP A 275 14.40 11.46 12.95
C ASP A 275 15.40 12.63 12.83
N SER A 276 16.66 12.37 13.14
CA SER A 276 17.70 13.39 13.10
C SER A 276 18.08 13.86 11.68
N ALA A 277 17.70 13.12 10.63
CA ALA A 277 17.93 13.52 9.25
C ALA A 277 17.08 14.74 8.84
N TYR A 278 15.95 14.94 9.52
CA TYR A 278 15.11 16.12 9.34
C TYR A 278 15.58 17.38 10.08
N ARG A 279 16.68 17.28 10.86
CA ARG A 279 17.10 18.40 11.70
C ARG A 279 18.08 19.33 10.97
N SER A 280 17.66 20.57 10.73
CA SER A 280 18.50 21.68 10.32
C SER A 280 18.00 22.98 10.96
N ALA A 281 18.85 24.02 11.03
CA ALA A 281 18.46 25.32 11.54
C ALA A 281 17.29 25.91 10.74
N GLU A 282 17.30 25.73 9.42
CA GLU A 282 16.24 26.17 8.53
C GLU A 282 14.89 25.49 8.83
N ILE A 283 14.90 24.15 9.00
CA ILE A 283 13.68 23.39 9.30
C ILE A 283 13.13 23.78 10.68
N GLU A 284 13.99 23.94 11.68
CA GLU A 284 13.57 24.40 13.03
C GLU A 284 12.92 25.79 12.98
N ALA A 285 13.51 26.71 12.20
CA ALA A 285 12.93 28.05 11.98
C ALA A 285 11.57 27.99 11.26
N LYS A 286 11.47 27.18 10.19
CA LYS A 286 10.19 26.97 9.45
C LYS A 286 9.10 26.38 10.35
N LEU A 287 9.42 25.34 11.14
CA LEU A 287 8.46 24.74 12.07
C LEU A 287 7.97 25.77 13.08
N LYS A 288 8.87 26.57 13.68
CA LYS A 288 8.53 27.61 14.62
C LYS A 288 7.64 28.69 13.98
N ALA A 289 7.99 29.17 12.78
CA ALA A 289 7.20 30.16 12.04
C ALA A 289 5.79 29.69 11.71
N ARG A 290 5.60 28.39 11.49
CA ARG A 290 4.29 27.77 11.25
C ARG A 290 3.53 27.38 12.53
N GLY A 291 4.09 27.64 13.73
CA GLY A 291 3.49 27.33 15.03
C GLY A 291 3.62 25.87 15.45
N PHE A 292 4.56 25.12 14.87
CA PHE A 292 4.82 23.74 15.26
C PHE A 292 5.92 23.64 16.31
N ASN A 293 5.78 22.69 17.22
CA ASN A 293 6.82 22.34 18.21
C ASN A 293 7.70 21.21 17.64
N SER A 294 8.97 21.50 17.41
CA SER A 294 9.92 20.48 16.97
C SER A 294 10.19 19.45 18.06
N ARG A 295 9.88 18.20 17.76
CA ARG A 295 10.29 17.01 18.51
C ARG A 295 11.27 16.16 17.70
N ILE A 296 11.95 16.77 16.72
CA ILE A 296 12.99 16.12 15.92
C ILE A 296 14.16 15.72 16.83
N HIS A 297 14.74 14.55 16.58
CA HIS A 297 15.88 14.05 17.34
C HIS A 297 17.10 14.98 17.18
N ARG A 298 17.83 15.19 18.27
CA ARG A 298 19.13 15.83 18.22
C ARG A 298 20.18 14.82 17.76
N ARG A 299 21.10 15.24 16.90
CA ARG A 299 22.22 14.46 16.42
C ARG A 299 23.49 14.86 17.15
N ALA A 300 24.29 13.90 17.56
CA ALA A 300 25.64 14.14 18.00
C ALA A 300 26.51 14.55 16.80
N SER A 301 27.46 15.46 17.01
CA SER A 301 28.55 15.72 16.06
C SER A 301 29.88 15.33 16.67
N ARG A 302 30.93 15.26 15.83
CA ARG A 302 32.25 14.77 16.24
C ARG A 302 32.79 15.50 17.49
N ASN A 303 32.55 16.82 17.60
CA ASN A 303 33.05 17.65 18.70
C ASN A 303 31.97 18.02 19.73
N HIS A 304 30.70 17.59 19.53
CA HIS A 304 29.59 17.90 20.43
C HIS A 304 28.74 16.65 20.65
N PRO A 305 29.14 15.78 21.59
CA PRO A 305 28.33 14.62 21.96
C PRO A 305 27.03 15.07 22.63
N LEU A 306 26.02 14.23 22.61
CA LEU A 306 24.75 14.52 23.29
C LEU A 306 24.94 14.47 24.80
N SER A 307 24.41 15.48 25.48
CA SER A 307 24.34 15.44 26.97
C SER A 307 23.36 14.34 27.42
N ASN A 308 23.49 13.92 28.70
CA ASN A 308 22.58 12.94 29.29
C ASN A 308 21.11 13.39 29.23
N ALA A 309 20.84 14.70 29.40
CA ALA A 309 19.50 15.27 29.28
C ALA A 309 18.98 15.17 27.81
N GLN A 310 19.82 15.46 26.84
CA GLN A 310 19.47 15.34 25.41
C GLN A 310 19.23 13.88 24.99
N THR A 311 20.01 12.95 25.50
CA THR A 311 19.86 11.50 25.28
C THR A 311 18.54 11.00 25.86
N ARG A 312 18.17 11.41 27.08
CA ARG A 312 16.88 11.09 27.71
C ARG A 312 15.72 11.69 26.90
N ALA A 313 15.84 12.95 26.47
CA ALA A 313 14.84 13.60 25.61
C ALA A 313 14.67 12.86 24.27
N ASN A 314 15.76 12.44 23.63
CA ASN A 314 15.68 11.64 22.40
C ASN A 314 14.98 10.29 22.63
N ARG A 315 15.24 9.59 23.75
CA ARG A 315 14.53 8.35 24.10
C ARG A 315 13.01 8.56 24.24
N ALA A 316 12.59 9.65 24.89
CA ALA A 316 11.16 9.98 25.01
C ALA A 316 10.51 10.23 23.64
N LYS A 317 11.18 10.97 22.75
CA LYS A 317 10.73 11.20 21.38
C LYS A 317 10.69 9.90 20.57
N SER A 318 11.68 9.01 20.72
CA SER A 318 11.74 7.71 20.03
C SER A 318 10.54 6.82 20.35
N ARG A 319 10.02 6.82 21.58
CA ARG A 319 8.83 6.04 21.96
C ARG A 319 7.61 6.42 21.15
N ILE A 320 7.47 7.70 20.77
CA ILE A 320 6.36 8.17 19.94
C ILE A 320 6.68 7.89 18.48
N ARG A 321 7.87 8.28 17.99
CA ARG A 321 8.28 8.10 16.61
C ARG A 321 8.24 6.63 16.16
N ALA A 322 8.66 5.69 17.02
CA ALA A 322 8.62 4.27 16.71
C ALA A 322 7.23 3.74 16.32
N ARG A 323 6.16 4.48 16.67
CA ARG A 323 4.81 4.11 16.23
C ARG A 323 4.62 4.20 14.72
N ILE A 324 5.43 4.98 13.99
CA ILE A 324 5.37 5.05 12.53
C ILE A 324 5.91 3.77 11.87
N GLU A 325 6.79 3.04 12.57
CA GLU A 325 7.29 1.74 12.11
C GLU A 325 6.16 0.71 11.97
N HIS A 326 5.08 0.83 12.78
CA HIS A 326 3.89 0.02 12.59
C HIS A 326 3.15 0.33 11.28
N VAL A 327 3.21 1.57 10.80
CA VAL A 327 2.62 1.95 9.51
C VAL A 327 3.37 1.24 8.39
N PHE A 328 4.70 1.35 8.39
CA PHE A 328 5.53 0.73 7.37
C PHE A 328 5.56 -0.80 7.48
N GLY A 329 5.63 -1.34 8.71
CA GLY A 329 5.59 -2.78 8.94
C GLY A 329 4.28 -3.43 8.47
N ALA A 330 3.14 -2.77 8.67
CA ALA A 330 1.85 -3.25 8.16
C ALA A 330 1.78 -3.25 6.62
N GLN A 331 2.48 -2.31 5.95
CA GLN A 331 2.59 -2.29 4.50
C GLN A 331 3.56 -3.36 3.97
N GLU A 332 4.61 -3.71 4.73
CA GLU A 332 5.56 -4.78 4.37
C GLU A 332 4.98 -6.17 4.55
N SER A 333 4.22 -6.38 5.62
CA SER A 333 3.63 -7.68 5.94
C SER A 333 2.45 -8.05 5.04
N SER A 334 1.91 -7.11 4.25
CA SER A 334 0.97 -7.46 3.20
C SER A 334 1.66 -8.39 2.19
N VAL A 335 1.01 -9.50 1.88
CA VAL A 335 1.54 -10.58 1.02
C VAL A 335 2.17 -10.00 -0.25
N GLY A 336 3.48 -10.21 -0.44
CA GLY A 336 4.21 -9.79 -1.65
C GLY A 336 5.17 -8.60 -1.50
N GLY A 337 5.23 -7.93 -0.35
CA GLY A 337 6.21 -6.88 -0.07
C GLY A 337 5.94 -5.54 -0.77
N ARG A 338 6.91 -4.62 -0.66
CA ARG A 338 6.80 -3.21 -1.11
C ARG A 338 7.17 -2.98 -2.57
N ILE A 339 7.52 -3.99 -3.35
CA ILE A 339 8.03 -3.77 -4.71
C ILE A 339 6.91 -3.25 -5.61
N VAL A 340 7.09 -2.05 -6.14
CA VAL A 340 6.24 -1.47 -7.17
C VAL A 340 6.79 -1.85 -8.54
N ARG A 341 5.98 -2.54 -9.34
CA ARG A 341 6.37 -3.02 -10.68
C ARG A 341 5.85 -2.15 -11.80
N THR A 342 5.32 -0.96 -11.48
CA THR A 342 4.89 0.03 -12.47
C THR A 342 6.07 0.89 -12.89
N ILE A 343 6.01 1.45 -14.10
CA ILE A 343 7.02 2.32 -14.67
C ILE A 343 6.53 3.76 -14.62
N GLY A 344 7.37 4.65 -14.10
CA GLY A 344 7.14 6.08 -14.01
C GLY A 344 6.45 6.53 -12.71
N ILE A 345 6.76 7.77 -12.29
CA ILE A 345 6.33 8.31 -10.99
C ILE A 345 4.81 8.47 -10.88
N VAL A 346 4.11 8.75 -11.97
CA VAL A 346 2.64 8.90 -11.98
C VAL A 346 1.95 7.60 -11.55
N ARG A 347 2.37 6.47 -12.12
CA ARG A 347 1.84 5.15 -11.74
C ARG A 347 2.31 4.72 -10.35
N ALA A 348 3.56 5.05 -10.00
CA ALA A 348 4.10 4.77 -8.67
C ALA A 348 3.32 5.53 -7.58
N ARG A 349 3.01 6.82 -7.80
CA ARG A 349 2.15 7.62 -6.90
C ARG A 349 0.78 6.99 -6.70
N ALA A 350 0.11 6.62 -7.78
CA ALA A 350 -1.19 5.97 -7.70
C ALA A 350 -1.12 4.63 -6.94
N LYS A 351 -0.14 3.78 -7.23
CA LYS A 351 0.03 2.49 -6.55
C LYS A 351 0.31 2.66 -5.06
N ILE A 352 1.24 3.54 -4.70
CA ILE A 352 1.62 3.83 -3.31
C ILE A 352 0.45 4.51 -2.58
N GLY A 353 -0.26 5.44 -3.24
CA GLY A 353 -1.45 6.08 -2.69
C GLY A 353 -2.55 5.09 -2.35
N LEU A 354 -2.83 4.13 -3.23
CA LEU A 354 -3.78 3.03 -2.96
C LEU A 354 -3.31 2.13 -1.81
N GLN A 355 -2.00 1.88 -1.66
CA GLN A 355 -1.46 1.14 -0.51
C GLN A 355 -1.62 1.93 0.79
N ASN A 356 -1.39 3.24 0.79
CA ASN A 356 -1.63 4.12 1.94
C ASN A 356 -3.12 4.15 2.32
N LEU A 357 -4.01 4.22 1.33
CA LEU A 357 -5.46 4.15 1.55
C LEU A 357 -5.88 2.79 2.14
N ALA A 358 -5.39 1.69 1.58
CA ALA A 358 -5.66 0.35 2.08
C ALA A 358 -5.15 0.15 3.52
N TYR A 359 -4.00 0.73 3.86
CA TYR A 359 -3.51 0.76 5.23
C TYR A 359 -4.51 1.50 6.15
N ASN A 360 -4.97 2.68 5.79
CA ASN A 360 -5.92 3.46 6.58
C ASN A 360 -7.27 2.72 6.74
N ILE A 361 -7.75 2.05 5.71
CA ILE A 361 -8.96 1.21 5.75
C ILE A 361 -8.79 0.08 6.78
N ARG A 362 -7.70 -0.68 6.72
CA ARG A 362 -7.41 -1.73 7.72
C ARG A 362 -7.28 -1.16 9.13
N ARG A 363 -6.65 0.00 9.24
CA ARG A 363 -6.47 0.66 10.53
C ARG A 363 -7.80 1.12 11.12
N LEU A 364 -8.72 1.63 10.30
CA LEU A 364 -10.08 1.98 10.71
C LEU A 364 -10.81 0.76 11.32
N VAL A 365 -10.78 -0.39 10.65
CA VAL A 365 -11.37 -1.64 11.17
C VAL A 365 -10.75 -2.04 12.52
N THR A 366 -9.43 -1.86 12.66
CA THR A 366 -8.77 -2.14 13.95
C THR A 366 -9.23 -1.18 15.04
N LEU A 367 -9.37 0.11 14.73
CA LEU A 367 -9.82 1.13 15.68
C LEU A 367 -11.29 0.92 16.07
N ASP A 368 -12.15 0.56 15.13
CA ASP A 368 -13.55 0.23 15.36
C ASP A 368 -13.69 -0.95 16.33
N ARG A 369 -12.93 -2.03 16.11
CA ARG A 369 -12.88 -3.18 17.04
C ARG A 369 -12.38 -2.79 18.44
N MET A 370 -11.38 -1.92 18.52
CA MET A 370 -10.86 -1.44 19.82
C MET A 370 -11.84 -0.51 20.54
N ALA A 371 -12.72 0.16 19.84
CA ALA A 371 -13.75 1.01 20.44
C ALA A 371 -14.97 0.20 20.91
N ALA A 372 -15.20 -0.98 20.32
CA ALA A 372 -16.27 -1.90 20.68
C ALA A 372 -15.91 -2.87 21.80
N ALA A 373 -14.61 -3.02 22.12
CA ALA A 373 -14.09 -3.86 23.21
C ALA A 373 -13.94 -3.06 24.50
#